data_ea22c0f51d5731881136bd97e5ecbde1
#
_entry.id   ea22c0f51d5731881136bd97e5ecbde1
#
_cell.length_a   1.000
_cell.length_b   1.000
_cell.length_c   1.000
_cell.angle_alpha   90.00
_cell.angle_beta   90.00
_cell.angle_gamma   90.00
#
_symmetry.space_group_name_H-M   'P 1'
#
loop_
_entity.id
_entity.type
_entity.pdbx_description
1 polymer ?
#
loop_
_entity_poly.entity_id
_entity_poly.type
_entity_poly.pdbx_seq_one_letter_code
_entity_poly.pdbx_strand_id
1 'polypeptide(L)'
;MQSHLINTREQLSEESRKAFQEFQKNQKECTLKAHKILIAFFALVNIILFLFIILYKFQVSSLQNSISSTQQEISVIKKETDSQYKKATHKIININALFNFFDTKFFSLTIKNIDEVNMLKDFLSFLGDKDHLHLTMLYQTYQGDLYETINELASTYENLLIVVQTRRDVRFGGFITFGSGVYGNKTKDYVISDDNAFMFSFDNQKKYPVIKGENAFTLLKDGVFKFGNDDLVVVKNYTDEKSMSKFPMNYESGKYNNTNTNILTGEEKETFEINAIEIFTIFQY
;
A
#
# COMPACT_ATOMS: atom_id res chain seq x y z
N MET A 1 -9.90 -114.29 -18.44
CA MET A 1 -9.50 -113.44 -17.34
C MET A 1 -8.79 -112.14 -17.81
N GLN A 2 -7.86 -112.19 -18.80
CA GLN A 2 -7.16 -110.98 -19.29
C GLN A 2 -8.05 -109.96 -20.02
N SER A 3 -9.07 -110.34 -20.74
CA SER A 3 -9.98 -109.47 -21.44
C SER A 3 -10.85 -108.61 -20.53
N HIS A 4 -11.21 -109.17 -19.35
CA HIS A 4 -11.98 -108.38 -18.36
C HIS A 4 -11.15 -107.29 -17.67
N LEU A 5 -9.90 -107.59 -17.43
CA LEU A 5 -8.96 -106.60 -16.82
C LEU A 5 -8.66 -105.44 -17.75
N ILE A 6 -8.57 -105.68 -19.07
CA ILE A 6 -8.33 -104.59 -20.04
C ILE A 6 -9.56 -103.72 -20.16
N ASN A 7 -10.78 -104.29 -20.21
CA ASN A 7 -12.01 -103.48 -20.29
C ASN A 7 -12.24 -102.62 -18.99
N THR A 8 -11.92 -103.18 -17.84
CA THR A 8 -12.05 -102.39 -16.55
C THR A 8 -11.03 -101.23 -16.46
N ARG A 9 -9.82 -101.46 -17.08
CA ARG A 9 -8.77 -100.42 -17.13
C ARG A 9 -9.11 -99.31 -18.08
N GLU A 10 -9.70 -99.62 -19.24
CA GLU A 10 -10.18 -98.63 -20.20
C GLU A 10 -11.35 -97.84 -19.69
N GLN A 11 -12.32 -98.45 -18.99
CA GLN A 11 -13.44 -97.75 -18.32
C GLN A 11 -12.96 -96.78 -17.21
N LEU A 12 -12.05 -97.23 -16.36
CA LEU A 12 -11.46 -96.35 -15.31
C LEU A 12 -10.68 -95.18 -15.93
N SER A 13 -9.98 -95.39 -17.07
CA SER A 13 -9.28 -94.32 -17.77
C SER A 13 -10.25 -93.36 -18.39
N GLU A 14 -11.38 -93.80 -18.92
CA GLU A 14 -12.38 -92.89 -19.52
C GLU A 14 -13.17 -92.11 -18.43
N GLU A 15 -13.52 -92.71 -17.31
CA GLU A 15 -14.12 -92.01 -16.21
C GLU A 15 -13.18 -90.93 -15.59
N SER A 16 -11.93 -91.26 -15.40
CA SER A 16 -10.91 -90.34 -14.95
C SER A 16 -10.74 -89.15 -15.93
N ARG A 17 -10.83 -89.42 -17.19
CA ARG A 17 -10.74 -88.38 -18.23
C ARG A 17 -11.98 -87.47 -18.22
N LYS A 18 -13.17 -88.07 -18.08
CA LYS A 18 -14.43 -87.26 -17.91
C LYS A 18 -14.40 -86.40 -16.66
N ALA A 19 -14.02 -86.94 -15.51
CA ALA A 19 -13.89 -86.22 -14.28
C ALA A 19 -12.89 -85.09 -14.36
N PHE A 20 -11.76 -85.29 -15.03
CA PHE A 20 -10.77 -84.22 -15.27
C PHE A 20 -11.30 -83.11 -16.21
N GLN A 21 -12.02 -83.45 -17.25
CA GLN A 21 -12.67 -82.47 -18.11
C GLN A 21 -13.74 -81.66 -17.39
N GLU A 22 -14.54 -82.31 -16.57
CA GLU A 22 -15.55 -81.64 -15.72
C GLU A 22 -14.93 -80.73 -14.67
N PHE A 23 -13.85 -81.14 -14.05
CA PHE A 23 -13.05 -80.28 -13.15
C PHE A 23 -12.49 -79.04 -13.86
N GLN A 24 -11.90 -79.20 -15.05
CA GLN A 24 -11.40 -78.07 -15.84
C GLN A 24 -12.53 -77.13 -16.25
N LYS A 25 -13.70 -77.65 -16.63
CA LYS A 25 -14.87 -76.86 -16.98
C LYS A 25 -15.36 -76.05 -15.78
N ASN A 26 -15.49 -76.69 -14.62
CA ASN A 26 -15.91 -76.03 -13.37
C ASN A 26 -14.90 -74.92 -12.90
N GLN A 27 -13.61 -75.20 -13.07
CA GLN A 27 -12.57 -74.25 -12.77
C GLN A 27 -12.64 -72.99 -13.69
N LYS A 28 -12.87 -73.21 -15.02
CA LYS A 28 -13.07 -72.13 -15.98
C LYS A 28 -14.34 -71.32 -15.67
N GLU A 29 -15.42 -71.94 -15.28
CA GLU A 29 -16.66 -71.25 -14.90
C GLU A 29 -16.49 -70.43 -13.61
N CYS A 30 -15.77 -70.99 -12.63
CA CYS A 30 -15.46 -70.30 -11.39
C CYS A 30 -14.59 -69.06 -11.62
N THR A 31 -13.53 -69.20 -12.43
CA THR A 31 -12.67 -68.04 -12.80
C THR A 31 -13.43 -66.98 -13.59
N LEU A 32 -14.31 -67.40 -14.52
CA LEU A 32 -15.14 -66.47 -15.26
C LEU A 32 -16.12 -65.70 -14.38
N LYS A 33 -16.75 -66.40 -13.39
CA LYS A 33 -17.63 -65.75 -12.38
C LYS A 33 -16.84 -64.76 -11.51
N ALA A 34 -15.64 -65.15 -11.04
CA ALA A 34 -14.77 -64.25 -10.25
C ALA A 34 -14.37 -63.00 -11.04
N HIS A 35 -14.02 -63.16 -12.33
CA HIS A 35 -13.72 -62.00 -13.21
C HIS A 35 -14.92 -61.08 -13.38
N LYS A 36 -16.11 -61.59 -13.58
CA LYS A 36 -17.34 -60.79 -13.69
C LYS A 36 -17.62 -60.00 -12.44
N ILE A 37 -17.45 -60.61 -11.23
CA ILE A 37 -17.62 -59.95 -9.94
C ILE A 37 -16.58 -58.86 -9.74
N LEU A 38 -15.32 -59.12 -10.14
CA LEU A 38 -14.24 -58.15 -10.04
C LEU A 38 -14.50 -56.92 -10.93
N ILE A 39 -14.93 -57.16 -12.20
CA ILE A 39 -15.28 -56.05 -13.15
C ILE A 39 -16.44 -55.22 -12.58
N ALA A 40 -17.48 -55.86 -12.04
CA ALA A 40 -18.62 -55.18 -11.44
C ALA A 40 -18.21 -54.36 -10.24
N PHE A 41 -17.31 -54.90 -9.39
CA PHE A 41 -16.74 -54.14 -8.26
C PHE A 41 -15.98 -52.92 -8.70
N PHE A 42 -15.07 -53.03 -9.68
CA PHE A 42 -14.35 -51.90 -10.22
C PHE A 42 -15.27 -50.84 -10.84
N ALA A 43 -16.32 -51.28 -11.55
CA ALA A 43 -17.33 -50.38 -12.10
C ALA A 43 -18.05 -49.59 -11.01
N LEU A 44 -18.43 -50.29 -9.94
CA LEU A 44 -19.09 -49.63 -8.78
C LEU A 44 -18.18 -48.62 -8.10
N VAL A 45 -16.90 -48.97 -7.85
CA VAL A 45 -15.92 -48.04 -7.25
C VAL A 45 -15.73 -46.81 -8.15
N ASN A 46 -15.64 -46.96 -9.46
CA ASN A 46 -15.53 -45.81 -10.35
C ASN A 46 -16.77 -44.90 -10.35
N ILE A 47 -17.97 -45.48 -10.24
CA ILE A 47 -19.21 -44.71 -10.10
C ILE A 47 -19.19 -43.89 -8.81
N ILE A 48 -18.79 -44.51 -7.70
CA ILE A 48 -18.70 -43.83 -6.38
C ILE A 48 -17.69 -42.67 -6.46
N LEU A 49 -16.50 -42.93 -7.01
CA LEU A 49 -15.47 -41.88 -7.18
C LEU A 49 -15.99 -40.72 -8.05
N PHE A 50 -16.69 -41.03 -9.12
CA PHE A 50 -17.28 -40.02 -10.00
C PHE A 50 -18.32 -39.17 -9.27
N LEU A 51 -19.16 -39.76 -8.44
CA LEU A 51 -20.12 -39.03 -7.60
C LEU A 51 -19.41 -38.15 -6.57
N PHE A 52 -18.33 -38.63 -5.95
CA PHE A 52 -17.51 -37.79 -5.06
C PHE A 52 -16.92 -36.59 -5.76
N ILE A 53 -16.40 -36.76 -6.98
CA ILE A 53 -15.85 -35.65 -7.78
C ILE A 53 -16.94 -34.61 -8.10
N ILE A 54 -18.14 -35.04 -8.44
CA ILE A 54 -19.27 -34.14 -8.69
C ILE A 54 -19.64 -33.34 -7.43
N LEU A 55 -19.79 -34.01 -6.29
CA LEU A 55 -20.10 -33.37 -5.00
C LEU A 55 -19.01 -32.37 -4.61
N TYR A 56 -17.75 -32.76 -4.76
CA TYR A 56 -16.62 -31.88 -4.47
C TYR A 56 -16.62 -30.62 -5.37
N LYS A 57 -16.84 -30.78 -6.67
CA LYS A 57 -16.98 -29.63 -7.59
C LYS A 57 -18.13 -28.71 -7.20
N PHE A 58 -19.25 -29.26 -6.78
CA PHE A 58 -20.40 -28.47 -6.33
C PHE A 58 -20.06 -27.67 -5.06
N GLN A 59 -19.39 -28.29 -4.08
CA GLN A 59 -18.95 -27.59 -2.86
C GLN A 59 -17.93 -26.49 -3.17
N VAL A 60 -16.96 -26.76 -4.02
CA VAL A 60 -15.95 -25.76 -4.45
C VAL A 60 -16.63 -24.58 -5.15
N SER A 61 -17.57 -24.83 -6.05
CA SER A 61 -18.32 -23.76 -6.73
C SER A 61 -19.16 -22.92 -5.76
N SER A 62 -19.80 -23.56 -4.78
CA SER A 62 -20.55 -22.85 -3.72
C SER A 62 -19.63 -21.96 -2.88
N LEU A 63 -18.45 -22.46 -2.49
CA LEU A 63 -17.47 -21.69 -1.74
C LEU A 63 -16.91 -20.52 -2.56
N GLN A 64 -16.62 -20.72 -3.86
CA GLN A 64 -16.19 -19.65 -4.76
C GLN A 64 -17.23 -18.54 -4.86
N ASN A 65 -18.50 -18.89 -4.99
CA ASN A 65 -19.57 -17.90 -5.04
C ASN A 65 -19.69 -17.13 -3.71
N SER A 66 -19.55 -17.80 -2.57
CA SER A 66 -19.55 -17.16 -1.26
C SER A 66 -18.36 -16.22 -1.08
N ILE A 67 -17.16 -16.62 -1.51
CA ILE A 67 -15.97 -15.76 -1.48
C ILE A 67 -16.15 -14.53 -2.36
N SER A 68 -16.68 -14.70 -3.57
CA SER A 68 -16.94 -13.57 -4.49
C SER A 68 -17.94 -12.58 -3.91
N SER A 69 -19.03 -13.07 -3.30
CA SER A 69 -20.01 -12.24 -2.59
C SER A 69 -19.36 -11.45 -1.46
N THR A 70 -18.57 -12.12 -0.60
CA THR A 70 -17.88 -11.46 0.51
C THR A 70 -16.86 -10.42 0.04
N GLN A 71 -16.13 -10.69 -1.03
CA GLN A 71 -15.22 -9.71 -1.64
C GLN A 71 -15.95 -8.48 -2.15
N GLN A 72 -17.13 -8.66 -2.74
CA GLN A 72 -17.97 -7.55 -3.20
C GLN A 72 -18.47 -6.71 -2.02
N GLU A 73 -18.93 -7.34 -0.94
CA GLU A 73 -19.33 -6.64 0.29
C GLU A 73 -18.16 -5.84 0.92
N ILE A 74 -16.98 -6.44 1.01
CA ILE A 74 -15.76 -5.75 1.49
C ILE A 74 -15.45 -4.52 0.63
N SER A 75 -15.58 -4.64 -0.69
CA SER A 75 -15.32 -3.51 -1.60
C SER A 75 -16.30 -2.35 -1.40
N VAL A 76 -17.58 -2.66 -1.13
CA VAL A 76 -18.63 -1.67 -0.84
C VAL A 76 -18.37 -0.99 0.50
N ILE A 77 -18.08 -1.77 1.55
CA ILE A 77 -17.76 -1.25 2.88
C ILE A 77 -16.52 -0.34 2.83
N LYS A 78 -15.47 -0.76 2.12
CA LYS A 78 -14.27 0.06 1.94
C LYS A 78 -14.59 1.40 1.29
N LYS A 79 -15.36 1.40 0.20
CA LYS A 79 -15.75 2.63 -0.50
C LYS A 79 -16.61 3.56 0.37
N GLU A 80 -17.49 2.99 1.18
CA GLU A 80 -18.35 3.75 2.09
C GLU A 80 -17.54 4.32 3.26
N THR A 81 -16.61 3.54 3.82
CA THR A 81 -15.68 3.99 4.87
C THR A 81 -14.79 5.12 4.37
N ASP A 82 -14.21 5.00 3.16
CA ASP A 82 -13.40 6.05 2.53
C ASP A 82 -14.22 7.34 2.31
N SER A 83 -15.48 7.20 1.90
CA SER A 83 -16.39 8.34 1.74
C SER A 83 -16.73 9.03 3.06
N GLN A 84 -17.03 8.26 4.11
CA GLN A 84 -17.29 8.79 5.45
C GLN A 84 -16.04 9.45 6.06
N TYR A 85 -14.87 8.83 5.86
CA TYR A 85 -13.60 9.38 6.29
C TYR A 85 -13.32 10.73 5.61
N LYS A 86 -13.51 10.84 4.28
CA LYS A 86 -13.39 12.12 3.56
C LYS A 86 -14.34 13.19 4.09
N LYS A 87 -15.62 12.83 4.37
CA LYS A 87 -16.58 13.76 4.96
C LYS A 87 -16.22 14.19 6.39
N ALA A 88 -15.71 13.26 7.21
CA ALA A 88 -15.25 13.56 8.57
C ALA A 88 -14.01 14.47 8.54
N THR A 89 -13.05 14.19 7.66
CA THR A 89 -11.87 15.02 7.46
C THR A 89 -12.23 16.44 7.01
N HIS A 90 -13.17 16.58 6.07
CA HIS A 90 -13.68 17.90 5.67
C HIS A 90 -14.37 18.66 6.82
N LYS A 91 -15.14 17.96 7.67
CA LYS A 91 -15.73 18.56 8.86
C LYS A 91 -14.68 18.99 9.89
N ILE A 92 -13.64 18.18 10.09
CA ILE A 92 -12.53 18.50 11.00
C ILE A 92 -11.75 19.70 10.49
N ILE A 93 -11.47 19.79 9.19
CA ILE A 93 -10.84 20.94 8.55
C ILE A 93 -11.69 22.20 8.76
N ASN A 94 -13.00 22.12 8.55
CA ASN A 94 -13.90 23.25 8.80
C ASN A 94 -14.01 23.64 10.29
N ILE A 95 -13.96 22.66 11.18
CA ILE A 95 -13.96 22.91 12.64
C ILE A 95 -12.63 23.55 13.05
N ASN A 96 -11.50 23.08 12.53
CA ASN A 96 -10.19 23.69 12.78
C ASN A 96 -10.10 25.11 12.22
N ALA A 97 -10.68 25.37 11.04
CA ALA A 97 -10.80 26.72 10.49
C ALA A 97 -11.66 27.63 11.39
N LEU A 98 -12.75 27.13 11.98
CA LEU A 98 -13.58 27.82 12.96
C LEU A 98 -12.86 28.05 14.32
N PHE A 99 -12.08 27.06 14.80
CA PHE A 99 -11.29 27.22 16.02
C PHE A 99 -10.13 28.22 15.84
N ASN A 100 -9.51 28.27 14.65
CA ASN A 100 -8.49 29.27 14.32
C ASN A 100 -9.06 30.70 14.29
N PHE A 101 -10.38 30.86 14.11
CA PHE A 101 -11.07 32.15 14.22
C PHE A 101 -11.31 32.58 15.69
N PHE A 102 -11.34 31.63 16.64
CA PHE A 102 -11.76 31.91 18.02
C PHE A 102 -10.66 31.84 19.09
N ASP A 103 -9.50 31.31 18.86
CA ASP A 103 -8.33 31.42 19.77
C ASP A 103 -7.30 30.29 19.58
N THR A 104 -6.18 30.62 19.07
CA THR A 104 -4.74 30.31 19.27
C THR A 104 -4.33 29.08 20.09
N LYS A 105 -5.04 27.95 20.06
CA LYS A 105 -4.43 26.67 20.39
C LYS A 105 -4.22 25.84 19.13
N PHE A 106 -3.11 26.14 18.50
CA PHE A 106 -2.60 25.41 17.35
C PHE A 106 -2.20 23.98 17.80
N PHE A 107 -3.02 22.98 17.49
CA PHE A 107 -2.70 21.59 17.76
C PHE A 107 -1.81 21.03 16.64
N SER A 108 -0.54 21.39 16.65
CA SER A 108 0.45 20.84 15.77
C SER A 108 1.37 19.88 16.52
N LEU A 109 1.75 18.78 15.90
CA LEU A 109 2.78 17.87 16.38
C LEU A 109 4.18 18.43 16.11
N THR A 110 4.31 19.21 15.06
CA THR A 110 5.61 19.68 14.54
C THR A 110 5.92 21.12 14.93
N ILE A 111 4.89 21.98 15.12
CA ILE A 111 5.04 23.38 15.56
C ILE A 111 4.67 23.45 17.04
N LYS A 112 5.64 23.71 17.90
CA LYS A 112 5.50 23.51 19.36
C LYS A 112 5.04 24.76 20.14
N ASN A 113 5.27 25.95 19.61
CA ASN A 113 5.03 27.19 20.33
C ASN A 113 4.72 28.36 19.39
N ILE A 114 4.30 29.49 19.99
CA ILE A 114 3.93 30.69 19.26
C ILE A 114 5.13 31.36 18.58
N ASP A 115 6.33 31.20 19.13
CA ASP A 115 7.54 31.82 18.56
C ASP A 115 7.88 31.16 17.21
N GLU A 116 7.66 29.85 17.09
CA GLU A 116 7.81 29.12 15.84
C GLU A 116 6.76 29.55 14.80
N VAL A 117 5.52 29.82 15.22
CA VAL A 117 4.49 30.39 14.34
C VAL A 117 4.91 31.77 13.86
N ASN A 118 5.39 32.62 14.76
CA ASN A 118 5.84 33.96 14.42
C ASN A 118 7.05 33.92 13.46
N MET A 119 8.00 33.00 13.69
CA MET A 119 9.14 32.77 12.81
C MET A 119 8.68 32.38 11.41
N LEU A 120 7.71 31.46 11.29
CA LEU A 120 7.15 31.08 9.98
C LEU A 120 6.45 32.28 9.32
N LYS A 121 5.69 33.10 10.06
CA LYS A 121 5.07 34.31 9.54
C LYS A 121 6.13 35.31 9.05
N ASP A 122 7.24 35.45 9.75
CA ASP A 122 8.36 36.28 9.29
C ASP A 122 8.98 35.72 7.98
N PHE A 123 9.14 34.40 7.84
CA PHE A 123 9.63 33.78 6.63
C PHE A 123 8.66 33.95 5.45
N LEU A 124 7.37 34.05 5.72
CA LEU A 124 6.28 34.17 4.76
C LEU A 124 5.86 35.64 4.51
N SER A 125 6.55 36.60 5.09
CA SER A 125 6.20 38.02 5.01
C SER A 125 6.15 38.60 3.58
N PHE A 126 6.75 37.91 2.61
CA PHE A 126 6.64 38.24 1.20
C PHE A 126 5.23 37.98 0.61
N LEU A 127 4.40 37.16 1.25
CA LEU A 127 3.01 36.92 0.85
C LEU A 127 2.09 38.07 1.29
N GLY A 128 2.47 38.86 2.30
CA GLY A 128 1.70 39.98 2.81
C GLY A 128 2.07 40.36 4.23
N ASP A 129 1.20 41.17 4.88
CA ASP A 129 1.40 41.56 6.24
C ASP A 129 1.31 40.35 7.17
N LYS A 130 2.36 40.10 7.93
CA LYS A 130 2.50 38.97 8.84
C LYS A 130 1.38 38.85 9.87
N ASP A 131 0.79 39.95 10.28
CA ASP A 131 -0.30 39.96 11.24
C ASP A 131 -1.62 39.47 10.64
N HIS A 132 -1.73 39.50 9.31
CA HIS A 132 -2.86 38.99 8.54
C HIS A 132 -2.60 37.60 7.90
N LEU A 133 -1.44 36.98 8.16
CA LEU A 133 -1.13 35.63 7.70
C LEU A 133 -1.67 34.59 8.67
N HIS A 134 -2.47 33.69 8.15
CA HIS A 134 -3.06 32.58 8.89
C HIS A 134 -2.61 31.24 8.32
N LEU A 135 -2.02 30.39 9.19
CA LEU A 135 -1.66 29.01 8.83
C LEU A 135 -2.84 28.09 9.15
N THR A 136 -3.30 27.37 8.16
CA THR A 136 -4.37 26.38 8.33
C THR A 136 -3.82 24.99 8.02
N MET A 137 -3.92 24.09 9.00
CA MET A 137 -3.49 22.70 8.85
C MET A 137 -4.42 21.96 7.87
N LEU A 138 -3.86 21.33 6.85
CA LEU A 138 -4.56 20.57 5.84
C LEU A 138 -4.33 19.07 5.99
N TYR A 139 -3.17 18.66 6.49
CA TYR A 139 -2.78 17.27 6.68
C TYR A 139 -1.91 17.12 7.92
N GLN A 140 -2.09 16.01 8.61
CA GLN A 140 -1.25 15.56 9.70
C GLN A 140 -0.96 14.07 9.53
N THR A 141 0.21 13.63 9.93
CA THR A 141 0.61 12.20 9.94
C THR A 141 -0.54 11.30 10.38
N TYR A 142 -0.69 10.14 9.71
CA TYR A 142 -1.77 9.15 9.88
C TYR A 142 -3.13 9.49 9.26
N GLN A 143 -3.25 10.58 8.52
CA GLN A 143 -4.51 10.98 7.88
C GLN A 143 -4.68 10.48 6.42
N GLY A 144 -4.03 9.38 6.06
CA GLY A 144 -4.16 8.78 4.72
C GLY A 144 -2.86 8.75 3.91
N ASP A 145 -2.97 8.47 2.61
CA ASP A 145 -1.82 8.45 1.70
C ASP A 145 -1.31 9.88 1.45
N LEU A 146 -0.07 10.13 1.86
CA LEU A 146 0.57 11.44 1.75
C LEU A 146 0.62 11.95 0.30
N TYR A 147 0.90 11.07 -0.66
CA TYR A 147 0.97 11.44 -2.07
C TYR A 147 -0.40 11.86 -2.64
N GLU A 148 -1.43 11.05 -2.36
CA GLU A 148 -2.79 11.39 -2.78
C GLU A 148 -3.21 12.73 -2.19
N THR A 149 -2.88 12.93 -0.91
CA THR A 149 -3.17 14.17 -0.21
C THR A 149 -2.44 15.37 -0.81
N ILE A 150 -1.12 15.30 -1.03
CA ILE A 150 -0.37 16.41 -1.63
C ILE A 150 -0.91 16.74 -3.02
N ASN A 151 -1.22 15.75 -3.83
CA ASN A 151 -1.74 15.97 -5.18
C ASN A 151 -3.14 16.63 -5.16
N GLU A 152 -4.00 16.26 -4.21
CA GLU A 152 -5.31 16.89 -4.00
C GLU A 152 -5.14 18.32 -3.48
N LEU A 153 -4.26 18.54 -2.51
CA LEU A 153 -4.01 19.84 -1.93
C LEU A 153 -3.37 20.81 -2.93
N ALA A 154 -2.41 20.35 -3.73
CA ALA A 154 -1.79 21.14 -4.79
C ALA A 154 -2.79 21.58 -5.88
N SER A 155 -3.87 20.81 -6.09
CA SER A 155 -4.95 21.19 -7.01
C SER A 155 -5.93 22.20 -6.43
N THR A 156 -5.96 22.34 -5.10
CA THR A 156 -6.97 23.12 -4.37
C THR A 156 -6.40 24.42 -3.80
N TYR A 157 -5.14 24.39 -3.36
CA TYR A 157 -4.49 25.50 -2.67
C TYR A 157 -3.32 26.03 -3.49
N GLU A 158 -3.16 27.36 -3.48
CA GLU A 158 -2.10 28.04 -4.23
C GLU A 158 -0.72 27.90 -3.57
N ASN A 159 -0.68 27.54 -2.29
CA ASN A 159 0.58 27.40 -1.57
C ASN A 159 0.47 26.29 -0.53
N LEU A 160 1.59 25.64 -0.26
CA LEU A 160 1.74 24.66 0.81
C LEU A 160 3.01 24.91 1.60
N LEU A 161 2.89 24.80 2.91
CA LEU A 161 3.98 24.72 3.86
C LEU A 161 4.03 23.29 4.41
N ILE A 162 5.10 22.57 4.12
CA ILE A 162 5.29 21.19 4.55
C ILE A 162 6.29 21.19 5.70
N VAL A 163 5.91 20.62 6.84
CA VAL A 163 6.76 20.51 8.02
C VAL A 163 7.03 19.03 8.31
N VAL A 164 8.29 18.70 8.51
CA VAL A 164 8.78 17.34 8.78
C VAL A 164 9.42 17.32 10.15
N GLN A 165 9.08 16.31 10.96
CA GLN A 165 9.75 15.99 12.22
C GLN A 165 10.42 14.62 12.08
N THR A 166 11.72 14.55 12.37
CA THR A 166 12.45 13.28 12.42
C THR A 166 12.17 12.53 13.72
N ARG A 167 12.55 11.24 13.78
CA ARG A 167 12.50 10.48 15.04
C ARG A 167 13.43 11.04 16.13
N ARG A 168 14.42 11.83 15.78
CA ARG A 168 15.29 12.54 16.71
C ARG A 168 14.77 13.91 17.12
N ASP A 169 13.52 14.21 16.80
CA ASP A 169 12.86 15.47 17.11
C ASP A 169 13.42 16.70 16.37
N VAL A 170 14.28 16.54 15.37
CA VAL A 170 14.74 17.61 14.49
C VAL A 170 13.60 18.00 13.56
N ARG A 171 13.32 19.31 13.44
CA ARG A 171 12.17 19.84 12.71
C ARG A 171 12.57 20.84 11.66
N PHE A 172 12.14 20.57 10.46
CA PHE A 172 12.42 21.38 9.27
C PHE A 172 11.29 21.22 8.25
N GLY A 173 11.38 21.94 7.18
CA GLY A 173 10.37 21.83 6.12
C GLY A 173 10.66 22.70 4.93
N GLY A 174 9.65 22.92 4.11
CA GLY A 174 9.71 23.79 2.95
C GLY A 174 8.37 24.41 2.60
N PHE A 175 8.44 25.51 1.91
CA PHE A 175 7.31 26.24 1.34
C PHE A 175 7.39 26.21 -0.19
N ILE A 176 6.23 26.08 -0.82
CA ILE A 176 6.09 26.07 -2.28
C ILE A 176 4.79 26.75 -2.67
N THR A 177 4.82 27.50 -3.77
CA THR A 177 3.65 28.08 -4.44
C THR A 177 3.29 27.24 -5.65
N PHE A 178 2.03 26.90 -5.81
CA PHE A 178 1.51 26.17 -6.95
C PHE A 178 0.83 27.13 -7.93
N GLY A 179 1.23 27.07 -9.19
CA GLY A 179 0.49 27.77 -10.24
C GLY A 179 -0.88 27.13 -10.48
N SER A 180 -1.89 27.96 -10.75
CA SER A 180 -3.26 27.50 -10.98
C SER A 180 -3.35 26.50 -12.17
N GLY A 181 -3.92 25.34 -11.94
CA GLY A 181 -4.56 24.55 -13.01
C GLY A 181 -3.82 23.34 -13.57
N VAL A 182 -2.71 22.84 -12.98
CA VAL A 182 -1.92 21.76 -13.60
C VAL A 182 -2.01 20.42 -12.85
N TYR A 183 -2.56 20.40 -11.67
CA TYR A 183 -2.46 19.25 -10.74
C TYR A 183 -3.72 18.40 -10.74
N GLY A 184 -3.56 17.08 -10.68
CA GLY A 184 -4.67 16.13 -10.67
C GLY A 184 -4.45 14.87 -11.51
N ASN A 185 -3.40 14.80 -12.33
CA ASN A 185 -3.11 13.60 -13.11
C ASN A 185 -2.07 12.74 -12.40
N LYS A 186 -2.52 11.73 -11.66
CA LYS A 186 -1.70 10.79 -10.89
C LYS A 186 -0.68 9.96 -11.72
N THR A 187 -0.66 10.14 -13.04
CA THR A 187 0.20 9.35 -13.94
C THR A 187 1.48 10.06 -14.36
N LYS A 188 1.67 11.29 -13.93
CA LYS A 188 2.80 12.12 -14.35
C LYS A 188 3.56 12.66 -13.14
N ASP A 189 4.85 12.83 -13.32
CA ASP A 189 5.68 13.62 -12.41
C ASP A 189 5.40 15.10 -12.63
N TYR A 190 5.34 15.85 -11.54
CA TYR A 190 5.18 17.30 -11.57
C TYR A 190 6.46 17.95 -11.08
N VAL A 191 7.04 18.78 -11.91
CA VAL A 191 8.18 19.63 -11.56
C VAL A 191 7.70 21.07 -11.50
N ILE A 192 7.90 21.71 -10.37
CA ILE A 192 7.41 23.04 -10.06
C ILE A 192 8.59 23.98 -9.97
N SER A 193 8.50 25.06 -10.72
CA SER A 193 9.42 26.19 -10.63
C SER A 193 8.78 27.28 -9.79
N ASP A 194 9.48 27.72 -8.75
CA ASP A 194 9.00 28.76 -7.84
C ASP A 194 10.19 29.52 -7.23
N ASP A 195 10.34 30.79 -7.61
CA ASP A 195 11.40 31.66 -7.09
C ASP A 195 11.19 32.08 -5.62
N ASN A 196 9.98 31.88 -5.09
CA ASN A 196 9.63 32.16 -3.71
C ASN A 196 9.78 30.94 -2.79
N ALA A 197 10.04 29.76 -3.37
CA ALA A 197 10.23 28.55 -2.60
C ALA A 197 11.40 28.69 -1.61
N PHE A 198 11.24 28.11 -0.45
CA PHE A 198 12.31 28.05 0.53
C PHE A 198 12.20 26.79 1.39
N MET A 199 13.32 26.37 1.92
CA MET A 199 13.39 25.43 3.03
C MET A 199 13.64 26.17 4.34
N PHE A 200 13.36 25.55 5.46
CA PHE A 200 13.61 26.13 6.79
C PHE A 200 13.93 25.03 7.81
N SER A 201 14.57 25.45 8.89
CA SER A 201 14.80 24.63 10.08
C SER A 201 14.36 25.41 11.31
N PHE A 202 13.53 24.79 12.16
CA PHE A 202 13.17 25.34 13.46
C PHE A 202 14.35 25.34 14.41
N ASP A 203 15.14 24.25 14.38
CA ASP A 203 16.27 24.12 15.30
C ASP A 203 17.39 25.13 15.01
N ASN A 204 17.59 25.47 13.74
CA ASN A 204 18.52 26.49 13.32
C ASN A 204 17.91 27.89 13.25
N GLN A 205 16.59 28.01 13.41
CA GLN A 205 15.84 29.26 13.28
C GLN A 205 16.14 30.00 11.98
N LYS A 206 16.21 29.27 10.86
CA LYS A 206 16.73 29.79 9.59
C LYS A 206 15.88 29.42 8.40
N LYS A 207 15.74 30.38 7.49
CA LYS A 207 15.18 30.23 6.14
C LYS A 207 16.30 30.03 5.14
N TYR A 208 16.10 29.13 4.19
CA TYR A 208 17.00 28.77 3.11
C TYR A 208 16.27 28.99 1.79
N PRO A 209 16.39 30.15 1.14
CA PRO A 209 15.72 30.42 -0.11
C PRO A 209 16.27 29.53 -1.24
N VAL A 210 15.46 29.31 -2.26
CA VAL A 210 15.90 28.65 -3.48
C VAL A 210 16.93 29.54 -4.22
N ILE A 211 18.00 28.92 -4.74
CA ILE A 211 19.05 29.66 -5.50
C ILE A 211 18.52 30.03 -6.89
N LYS A 212 17.83 29.06 -7.54
CA LYS A 212 17.13 29.22 -8.80
C LYS A 212 15.81 28.51 -8.66
N GLY A 213 14.72 29.16 -9.05
CA GLY A 213 13.37 28.64 -8.91
C GLY A 213 13.11 27.36 -9.74
N GLU A 214 13.98 27.02 -10.69
CA GLU A 214 13.92 25.79 -11.46
C GLU A 214 14.03 24.56 -10.52
N ASN A 215 13.11 23.60 -10.69
CA ASN A 215 13.04 22.41 -9.85
C ASN A 215 12.92 22.69 -8.33
N ALA A 216 12.24 23.76 -7.96
CA ALA A 216 12.04 24.08 -6.55
C ALA A 216 11.33 22.97 -5.79
N PHE A 217 10.37 22.31 -6.46
CA PHE A 217 9.65 21.18 -5.89
C PHE A 217 9.31 20.15 -6.98
N THR A 218 9.34 18.87 -6.63
CA THR A 218 8.94 17.77 -7.53
C THR A 218 8.03 16.81 -6.80
N LEU A 219 6.91 16.47 -7.41
CA LEU A 219 6.02 15.41 -6.95
C LEU A 219 6.06 14.28 -7.97
N LEU A 220 6.62 13.14 -7.61
CA LEU A 220 6.76 11.98 -8.48
C LEU A 220 5.50 11.11 -8.43
N LYS A 221 5.17 10.49 -9.55
CA LYS A 221 4.01 9.58 -9.68
C LYS A 221 4.04 8.36 -8.74
N ASP A 222 5.21 7.98 -8.23
CA ASP A 222 5.39 6.88 -7.27
C ASP A 222 5.16 7.32 -5.81
N GLY A 223 4.83 8.59 -5.58
CA GLY A 223 4.50 9.11 -4.26
C GLY A 223 5.67 9.72 -3.49
N VAL A 224 6.80 9.90 -4.14
CA VAL A 224 7.94 10.62 -3.59
C VAL A 224 7.78 12.10 -3.89
N PHE A 225 8.01 12.96 -2.91
CA PHE A 225 8.16 14.39 -3.18
C PHE A 225 9.56 14.90 -2.79
N LYS A 226 9.99 15.93 -3.47
CA LYS A 226 11.33 16.51 -3.31
C LYS A 226 11.26 18.03 -3.27
N PHE A 227 12.09 18.60 -2.41
CA PHE A 227 12.52 20.01 -2.55
C PHE A 227 13.90 20.02 -3.21
N GLY A 228 14.05 20.82 -4.25
CA GLY A 228 15.28 20.86 -5.04
C GLY A 228 15.60 19.55 -5.76
N ASN A 229 16.86 19.40 -6.12
CA ASN A 229 17.37 18.20 -6.82
C ASN A 229 17.72 17.04 -5.88
N ASP A 230 17.36 17.00 -4.65
CA ASP A 230 17.53 16.07 -3.54
C ASP A 230 17.94 16.80 -2.25
N ASP A 231 17.69 18.11 -2.17
CA ASP A 231 17.89 18.86 -0.92
C ASP A 231 17.07 18.24 0.20
N LEU A 232 15.83 17.81 -0.12
CA LEU A 232 14.98 16.99 0.73
C LEU A 232 14.20 16.02 -0.15
N VAL A 233 14.26 14.75 0.15
CA VAL A 233 13.47 13.68 -0.50
C VAL A 233 12.66 12.97 0.55
N VAL A 234 11.35 13.01 0.44
CA VAL A 234 10.42 12.29 1.29
C VAL A 234 9.79 11.16 0.52
N VAL A 235 10.00 9.94 0.98
CA VAL A 235 9.48 8.73 0.35
C VAL A 235 8.02 8.49 0.71
N LYS A 236 7.29 7.80 -0.15
CA LYS A 236 5.86 7.52 0.04
C LYS A 236 5.57 6.81 1.38
N ASN A 237 6.34 5.78 1.70
CA ASN A 237 6.21 5.00 2.92
C ASN A 237 7.18 5.49 4.00
N TYR A 238 7.19 6.79 4.27
CA TYR A 238 8.15 7.44 5.16
C TYR A 238 8.14 6.91 6.60
N THR A 239 7.11 6.18 7.01
CA THR A 239 7.05 5.49 8.31
C THR A 239 7.93 4.24 8.36
N ASP A 240 8.12 3.58 7.21
CA ASP A 240 8.82 2.31 7.08
C ASP A 240 10.14 2.44 6.32
N GLU A 241 10.25 3.46 5.47
CA GLU A 241 11.40 3.72 4.62
C GLU A 241 12.11 5.00 5.04
N LYS A 242 13.43 5.04 4.82
CA LYS A 242 14.23 6.22 5.14
C LYS A 242 14.09 7.27 4.04
N SER A 243 13.79 8.48 4.45
CA SER A 243 13.91 9.67 3.64
C SER A 243 15.35 10.17 3.61
N MET A 244 15.68 11.07 2.71
CA MET A 244 17.06 11.56 2.58
C MET A 244 17.14 13.07 2.36
N SER A 245 18.30 13.64 2.66
CA SER A 245 18.62 15.02 2.37
C SER A 245 20.09 15.15 1.97
N LYS A 246 20.32 15.77 0.82
CA LYS A 246 21.66 16.18 0.34
C LYS A 246 21.84 17.69 0.38
N PHE A 247 21.07 18.33 1.24
CA PHE A 247 21.15 19.77 1.40
C PHE A 247 22.57 20.23 1.75
N PRO A 248 23.09 21.33 1.14
CA PRO A 248 22.45 22.21 0.18
C PRO A 248 22.83 21.89 -1.26
N MET A 249 21.84 21.80 -2.14
CA MET A 249 22.06 21.69 -3.59
C MET A 249 21.40 22.83 -4.38
N ASN A 250 20.07 22.98 -4.27
CA ASN A 250 19.29 24.01 -4.92
C ASN A 250 18.92 25.16 -3.99
N TYR A 251 19.11 24.97 -2.69
CA TYR A 251 18.76 25.96 -1.67
C TYR A 251 20.00 26.51 -0.99
N GLU A 252 19.95 27.78 -0.59
CA GLU A 252 21.08 28.47 0.02
C GLU A 252 21.34 27.98 1.45
N SER A 253 22.53 27.47 1.73
CA SER A 253 22.94 27.09 3.09
C SER A 253 23.43 28.25 3.93
N GLY A 254 23.78 29.36 3.30
CA GLY A 254 24.51 30.44 3.92
C GLY A 254 25.97 30.06 4.25
N LYS A 255 26.55 30.63 5.32
CA LYS A 255 27.98 30.47 5.67
C LYS A 255 28.37 29.11 6.31
N TYR A 256 27.51 28.09 6.29
CA TYR A 256 27.75 26.81 6.95
C TYR A 256 28.44 25.80 6.02
N ASN A 257 29.63 26.08 5.55
CA ASN A 257 30.30 25.25 4.55
C ASN A 257 31.25 24.15 5.07
N ASN A 258 31.31 23.86 6.37
CA ASN A 258 32.37 22.97 6.91
C ASN A 258 31.94 21.99 8.02
N THR A 259 30.73 21.52 8.05
CA THR A 259 30.36 20.44 8.99
C THR A 259 30.05 19.15 8.22
N ASN A 260 30.55 18.03 8.71
CA ASN A 260 30.20 16.69 8.21
C ASN A 260 28.73 16.32 8.46
N THR A 261 27.95 17.23 9.05
CA THR A 261 26.54 17.03 9.38
C THR A 261 25.65 17.78 8.41
N ASN A 262 24.57 17.16 8.00
CA ASN A 262 23.55 17.81 7.19
C ASN A 262 22.87 18.91 8.02
N ILE A 263 22.94 20.14 7.53
CA ILE A 263 22.46 21.33 8.24
C ILE A 263 20.95 21.28 8.48
N LEU A 264 20.20 20.64 7.60
CA LEU A 264 18.76 20.55 7.70
C LEU A 264 18.32 19.52 8.75
N THR A 265 18.90 18.33 8.69
CA THR A 265 18.50 17.18 9.50
C THR A 265 19.31 17.00 10.78
N GLY A 266 20.47 17.66 10.89
CA GLY A 266 21.43 17.45 11.98
C GLY A 266 22.10 16.07 11.99
N GLU A 267 21.93 15.28 10.92
CA GLU A 267 22.48 13.93 10.80
C GLU A 267 23.82 13.95 10.08
N GLU A 268 24.74 13.06 10.47
CA GLU A 268 25.97 12.82 9.71
C GLU A 268 25.69 12.06 8.41
N LYS A 269 24.56 11.35 8.35
CA LYS A 269 24.12 10.58 7.20
C LYS A 269 23.11 11.38 6.38
N GLU A 270 23.12 11.13 5.09
CA GLU A 270 22.11 11.69 4.18
C GLU A 270 20.69 11.16 4.47
N THR A 271 20.56 9.97 5.07
CA THR A 271 19.27 9.32 5.32
C THR A 271 18.80 9.51 6.77
N PHE A 272 17.50 9.73 6.94
CA PHE A 272 16.84 9.91 8.22
C PHE A 272 15.47 9.24 8.26
N GLU A 273 14.94 9.04 9.47
CA GLU A 273 13.61 8.48 9.68
C GLU A 273 12.65 9.59 10.12
N ILE A 274 11.47 9.62 9.51
CA ILE A 274 10.43 10.62 9.78
C ILE A 274 9.49 10.08 10.87
N ASN A 275 9.17 10.95 11.82
CA ASN A 275 8.18 10.70 12.87
C ASN A 275 6.82 11.31 12.50
N ALA A 276 6.82 12.55 11.99
CA ALA A 276 5.60 13.25 11.62
C ALA A 276 5.80 14.15 10.41
N ILE A 277 4.74 14.29 9.62
CA ILE A 277 4.62 15.28 8.55
C ILE A 277 3.31 16.00 8.75
N GLU A 278 3.35 17.33 8.63
CA GLU A 278 2.18 18.20 8.62
C GLU A 278 2.25 19.11 7.41
N ILE A 279 1.09 19.39 6.82
CA ILE A 279 0.97 20.28 5.67
C ILE A 279 -0.03 21.39 6.03
N PHE A 280 0.37 22.60 5.77
CA PHE A 280 -0.41 23.80 6.00
C PHE A 280 -0.59 24.57 4.70
N THR A 281 -1.66 25.31 4.60
CA THR A 281 -1.79 26.42 3.65
C THR A 281 -1.79 27.75 4.37
N ILE A 282 -1.48 28.80 3.64
CA ILE A 282 -1.41 30.16 4.18
C ILE A 282 -2.48 31.01 3.49
N PHE A 283 -3.33 31.61 4.30
CA PHE A 283 -4.30 32.59 3.85
C PHE A 283 -3.92 33.99 4.34
N GLN A 284 -4.28 34.98 3.57
CA GLN A 284 -4.21 36.39 3.94
C GLN A 284 -5.65 36.91 4.08
N TYR A 285 -5.96 37.54 5.20
CA TYR A 285 -7.25 38.19 5.43
C TYR A 285 -7.10 39.69 5.61
#